data_ed64552f30c760f8657f3b79272bb2fa
#
_entry.id   ed64552f30c760f8657f3b79272bb2fa
#
_cell.length_a   1.000
_cell.length_b   1.000
_cell.length_c   1.000
_cell.angle_alpha   90.00
_cell.angle_beta   90.00
_cell.angle_gamma   90.00
#
_symmetry.space_group_name_H-M   'P 1'
#
loop_
_entity.id
_entity.type
_entity.pdbx_description
1 polymer ?
#
loop_
_entity_poly.entity_id
_entity_poly.type
_entity_poly.pdbx_seq_one_letter_code
_entity_poly.pdbx_strand_id
1 'polypeptide(L)'
;MPWSWRARARRGSSAASTLRDGLVILCEGEADCICARSHGLNAITQTGKPDVWPKSHLNALAGREILLCYDADKPGQAYADKAEKNLTRAGCTVFRLEWPDCMGRENGEWPDDHGQDLTDFFVRHRQGVGEFMALAGAARERREKAAASGEPESSYGVGFMRFFDSGVNGRLSFREKLLADWLAEHFPMLYHDESGQLYRWEGRFFEPWSVEQLKREAIIALGDEATASRVNGACSLVLALASMPSGRELDDREDWACLENGMLNLRTLEFIPHDRDFLATVKLGVTWHGEKPPKPERWLRFLGETVQTPEVIMQLQEFIGYSMTRDTTMGKALLLLGPGADGKSKVISIMRALVGQKNCSAVTIAGLEDQFQRASLFRKMLNVGAELSAEATNSE
;
A
#
# COMPACT_ATOMS: atom_id res chain seq x y z
N MET A 1 -1.02 -40.74 -50.66
CA MET A 1 0.39 -40.79 -50.16
C MET A 1 0.49 -39.91 -48.96
N PRO A 2 0.76 -40.41 -47.76
CA PRO A 2 0.86 -39.61 -46.56
C PRO A 2 2.27 -38.99 -46.46
N TRP A 3 2.34 -37.69 -46.34
CA TRP A 3 3.59 -36.99 -46.05
C TRP A 3 3.92 -37.08 -44.58
N SER A 4 4.92 -37.90 -44.26
CA SER A 4 5.49 -37.94 -42.92
C SER A 4 6.65 -36.95 -42.81
N TRP A 5 6.43 -35.82 -42.15
CA TRP A 5 7.50 -34.95 -41.73
C TRP A 5 8.07 -35.43 -40.39
N ARG A 6 9.16 -36.23 -40.44
CA ARG A 6 10.04 -36.42 -39.27
C ARG A 6 11.04 -35.27 -39.22
N ALA A 7 10.76 -34.26 -38.45
CA ALA A 7 11.77 -33.27 -38.05
C ALA A 7 12.78 -33.99 -37.13
N ARG A 8 14.01 -34.21 -37.59
CA ARG A 8 15.14 -34.60 -36.73
C ARG A 8 15.48 -33.45 -35.82
N ALA A 9 15.00 -33.43 -34.60
CA ALA A 9 15.50 -32.56 -33.55
C ALA A 9 16.99 -32.93 -33.31
N ARG A 10 17.89 -32.02 -33.70
CA ARG A 10 19.29 -32.06 -33.23
C ARG A 10 19.26 -31.75 -31.75
N ARG A 11 19.64 -32.74 -30.92
CA ARG A 11 19.94 -32.53 -29.50
C ARG A 11 21.03 -31.47 -29.40
N GLY A 12 20.71 -30.29 -28.83
CA GLY A 12 21.75 -29.35 -28.41
C GLY A 12 21.66 -27.89 -28.87
N SER A 13 20.51 -27.37 -29.34
CA SER A 13 20.33 -25.93 -29.43
C SER A 13 19.25 -25.48 -28.42
N SER A 14 19.68 -24.78 -27.36
CA SER A 14 18.76 -24.17 -26.42
C SER A 14 17.92 -23.14 -27.17
N ALA A 15 16.60 -23.11 -26.92
CA ALA A 15 15.66 -22.14 -27.48
C ALA A 15 16.08 -20.65 -27.22
N ALA A 16 17.00 -20.44 -26.30
CA ALA A 16 17.58 -19.15 -25.94
C ALA A 16 18.35 -18.44 -27.09
N SER A 17 18.87 -19.18 -28.07
CA SER A 17 19.68 -18.60 -29.16
C SER A 17 18.86 -17.92 -30.28
N THR A 18 17.51 -17.99 -30.23
CA THR A 18 16.63 -17.44 -31.27
C THR A 18 15.75 -16.27 -30.77
N LEU A 19 15.88 -15.90 -29.50
CA LEU A 19 15.12 -14.78 -28.93
C LEU A 19 15.71 -13.44 -29.42
N ARG A 20 14.84 -12.62 -30.03
CA ARG A 20 15.17 -11.23 -30.39
C ARG A 20 15.03 -10.33 -29.16
N ASP A 21 15.63 -9.15 -29.22
CA ASP A 21 15.38 -8.12 -28.20
C ASP A 21 13.95 -7.57 -28.31
N GLY A 22 13.40 -7.09 -27.17
CA GLY A 22 12.05 -6.55 -27.05
C GLY A 22 11.04 -7.51 -26.45
N LEU A 23 9.75 -7.23 -26.66
CA LEU A 23 8.63 -7.99 -26.12
C LEU A 23 8.66 -9.44 -26.64
N VAL A 24 8.59 -10.39 -25.72
CA VAL A 24 8.49 -11.82 -26.02
C VAL A 24 7.06 -12.28 -25.79
N ILE A 25 6.47 -12.95 -26.76
CA ILE A 25 5.12 -13.52 -26.66
C ILE A 25 5.25 -14.98 -26.27
N LEU A 26 4.71 -15.34 -25.12
CA LEU A 26 4.65 -16.71 -24.65
C LEU A 26 3.31 -17.32 -24.98
N CYS A 27 3.31 -18.24 -25.94
CA CYS A 27 2.12 -18.99 -26.36
C CYS A 27 1.98 -20.30 -25.59
N GLU A 28 0.74 -20.78 -25.41
CA GLU A 28 0.47 -22.06 -24.77
C GLU A 28 0.93 -23.22 -25.64
N GLY A 29 0.60 -23.20 -26.95
CA GLY A 29 0.87 -24.27 -27.90
C GLY A 29 1.99 -23.98 -28.89
N GLU A 30 2.52 -25.07 -29.50
CA GLU A 30 3.52 -24.97 -30.58
C GLU A 30 2.90 -24.38 -31.86
N ALA A 31 1.62 -24.68 -32.15
CA ALA A 31 0.90 -24.16 -33.29
C ALA A 31 0.79 -22.63 -33.23
N ASP A 32 0.44 -22.10 -32.08
CA ASP A 32 0.33 -20.65 -31.84
C ASP A 32 1.65 -19.94 -31.96
N CYS A 33 2.70 -20.57 -31.40
CA CYS A 33 4.05 -20.03 -31.53
C CYS A 33 4.52 -19.95 -32.98
N ILE A 34 4.19 -20.97 -33.80
CA ILE A 34 4.50 -20.98 -35.23
C ILE A 34 3.68 -19.92 -35.96
N CYS A 35 2.38 -19.82 -35.65
CA CYS A 35 1.49 -18.81 -36.20
C CYS A 35 1.99 -17.40 -35.88
N ALA A 36 2.28 -17.08 -34.61
CA ALA A 36 2.82 -15.82 -34.20
C ALA A 36 4.11 -15.44 -34.94
N ARG A 37 5.05 -16.40 -35.06
CA ARG A 37 6.32 -16.20 -35.79
C ARG A 37 6.12 -15.97 -37.26
N SER A 38 5.14 -16.61 -37.91
CA SER A 38 4.81 -16.39 -39.33
C SER A 38 4.33 -14.95 -39.57
N HIS A 39 3.75 -14.32 -38.54
CA HIS A 39 3.34 -12.91 -38.54
C HIS A 39 4.47 -11.95 -38.08
N GLY A 40 5.71 -12.46 -37.94
CA GLY A 40 6.89 -11.65 -37.56
C GLY A 40 7.02 -11.35 -36.07
N LEU A 41 6.18 -11.92 -35.24
CA LEU A 41 6.20 -11.72 -33.79
C LEU A 41 7.32 -12.51 -33.12
N ASN A 42 7.88 -11.98 -32.02
CA ASN A 42 8.93 -12.63 -31.24
C ASN A 42 8.31 -13.61 -30.24
N ALA A 43 7.88 -14.78 -30.71
CA ALA A 43 7.11 -15.74 -29.93
C ALA A 43 7.93 -16.95 -29.53
N ILE A 44 7.61 -17.50 -28.36
CA ILE A 44 8.09 -18.76 -27.82
C ILE A 44 6.94 -19.56 -27.25
N THR A 45 7.15 -20.86 -27.07
CA THR A 45 6.27 -21.73 -26.31
C THR A 45 7.10 -22.65 -25.41
N GLN A 46 6.48 -23.12 -24.35
CA GLN A 46 7.04 -24.15 -23.49
C GLN A 46 6.52 -25.52 -23.90
N THR A 47 7.42 -26.40 -24.31
CA THR A 47 7.07 -27.80 -24.57
C THR A 47 7.03 -28.58 -23.26
N GLY A 48 5.90 -29.23 -22.95
CA GLY A 48 5.73 -30.08 -21.76
C GLY A 48 4.64 -29.54 -20.81
N LYS A 49 4.74 -29.93 -19.54
CA LYS A 49 3.76 -29.47 -18.54
C LYS A 49 3.95 -27.97 -18.26
N PRO A 50 2.93 -27.14 -18.40
CA PRO A 50 3.04 -25.67 -18.29
C PRO A 50 3.41 -25.17 -16.88
N ASP A 51 3.39 -26.04 -15.90
CA ASP A 51 3.74 -25.76 -14.51
C ASP A 51 5.20 -26.09 -14.13
N VAL A 52 5.96 -26.71 -15.04
CA VAL A 52 7.36 -27.11 -14.78
C VAL A 52 8.31 -26.35 -15.70
N TRP A 53 8.97 -25.33 -15.14
CA TRP A 53 9.94 -24.51 -15.87
C TRP A 53 11.38 -24.93 -15.57
N PRO A 54 12.15 -25.42 -16.57
CA PRO A 54 13.58 -25.66 -16.40
C PRO A 54 14.30 -24.35 -16.04
N LYS A 55 15.21 -24.39 -15.06
CA LYS A 55 15.99 -23.22 -14.63
C LYS A 55 16.73 -22.53 -15.78
N SER A 56 17.20 -23.29 -16.75
CA SER A 56 17.87 -22.75 -17.95
C SER A 56 16.94 -21.87 -18.80
N HIS A 57 15.64 -22.18 -18.86
CA HIS A 57 14.66 -21.40 -19.60
C HIS A 57 14.34 -20.10 -18.84
N LEU A 58 14.13 -20.19 -17.53
CA LEU A 58 13.89 -19.01 -16.70
C LEU A 58 15.08 -18.04 -16.74
N ASN A 59 16.31 -18.54 -16.65
CA ASN A 59 17.51 -17.72 -16.75
C ASN A 59 17.64 -17.01 -18.12
N ALA A 60 17.22 -17.67 -19.21
CA ALA A 60 17.26 -17.09 -20.55
C ALA A 60 16.22 -15.97 -20.75
N LEU A 61 15.17 -15.95 -19.94
CA LEU A 61 14.07 -14.97 -19.99
C LEU A 61 14.23 -13.87 -18.96
N ALA A 62 15.10 -14.02 -17.99
CA ALA A 62 15.30 -13.04 -16.92
C ALA A 62 15.56 -11.63 -17.46
N GLY A 63 14.88 -10.63 -16.87
CA GLY A 63 14.98 -9.23 -17.28
C GLY A 63 14.23 -8.86 -18.57
N ARG A 64 13.50 -9.79 -19.20
CA ARG A 64 12.75 -9.54 -20.43
C ARG A 64 11.29 -9.16 -20.14
N GLU A 65 10.69 -8.45 -21.09
CA GLU A 65 9.25 -8.21 -21.14
C GLU A 65 8.56 -9.37 -21.83
N ILE A 66 7.56 -9.96 -21.16
CA ILE A 66 6.85 -11.16 -21.65
C ILE A 66 5.35 -10.90 -21.66
N LEU A 67 4.72 -11.10 -22.82
CA LEU A 67 3.27 -11.12 -22.97
C LEU A 67 2.77 -12.56 -22.92
N LEU A 68 1.98 -12.89 -21.92
CA LEU A 68 1.30 -14.20 -21.83
C LEU A 68 0.11 -14.23 -22.79
N CYS A 69 0.16 -15.17 -23.73
CA CYS A 69 -0.85 -15.38 -24.73
C CYS A 69 -1.28 -16.85 -24.68
N TYR A 70 -2.16 -17.15 -23.70
CA TYR A 70 -2.71 -18.48 -23.44
C TYR A 70 -4.13 -18.57 -23.98
N ASP A 71 -4.68 -19.77 -24.11
CA ASP A 71 -5.98 -20.03 -24.68
C ASP A 71 -7.11 -19.29 -23.93
N ALA A 72 -8.17 -18.94 -24.66
CA ALA A 72 -9.31 -18.21 -24.15
C ALA A 72 -10.32 -19.15 -23.47
N ASP A 73 -9.84 -19.95 -22.48
CA ASP A 73 -10.64 -20.86 -21.66
C ASP A 73 -10.19 -20.85 -20.19
N LYS A 74 -10.91 -21.56 -19.31
CA LYS A 74 -10.57 -21.64 -17.88
C LYS A 74 -9.22 -22.32 -17.64
N PRO A 75 -8.86 -23.43 -18.27
CA PRO A 75 -7.52 -24.01 -18.18
C PRO A 75 -6.40 -23.05 -18.60
N GLY A 76 -6.53 -22.41 -19.77
CA GLY A 76 -5.54 -21.45 -20.28
C GLY A 76 -5.34 -20.29 -19.32
N GLN A 77 -6.42 -19.78 -18.69
CA GLN A 77 -6.31 -18.75 -17.65
C GLN A 77 -5.55 -19.26 -16.42
N ALA A 78 -5.81 -20.49 -15.97
CA ALA A 78 -5.11 -21.11 -14.84
C ALA A 78 -3.63 -21.39 -15.15
N TYR A 79 -3.30 -21.72 -16.39
CA TYR A 79 -1.90 -21.87 -16.83
C TYR A 79 -1.20 -20.53 -16.95
N ALA A 80 -1.88 -19.49 -17.42
CA ALA A 80 -1.37 -18.13 -17.43
C ALA A 80 -1.00 -17.66 -16.01
N ASP A 81 -1.84 -17.92 -15.00
CA ASP A 81 -1.56 -17.61 -13.59
C ASP A 81 -0.27 -18.27 -13.08
N LYS A 82 -0.05 -19.53 -13.44
CA LYS A 82 1.17 -20.27 -13.06
C LYS A 82 2.41 -19.75 -13.80
N ALA A 83 2.28 -19.48 -15.09
CA ALA A 83 3.37 -18.95 -15.91
C ALA A 83 3.79 -17.55 -15.43
N GLU A 84 2.82 -16.69 -15.16
CA GLU A 84 3.05 -15.36 -14.60
C GLU A 84 3.86 -15.42 -13.31
N LYS A 85 3.45 -16.29 -12.37
CA LYS A 85 4.18 -16.52 -11.11
C LYS A 85 5.62 -16.95 -11.33
N ASN A 86 5.85 -17.91 -12.22
CA ASN A 86 7.19 -18.45 -12.48
C ASN A 86 8.11 -17.42 -13.17
N LEU A 87 7.60 -16.72 -14.17
CA LEU A 87 8.35 -15.73 -14.96
C LEU A 87 8.65 -14.48 -14.15
N THR A 88 7.68 -14.02 -13.38
CA THR A 88 7.88 -12.88 -12.48
C THR A 88 8.92 -13.23 -11.40
N ARG A 89 8.87 -14.44 -10.83
CA ARG A 89 9.93 -14.95 -9.93
C ARG A 89 11.30 -14.98 -10.58
N ALA A 90 11.37 -15.18 -11.88
CA ALA A 90 12.63 -15.16 -12.63
C ALA A 90 13.10 -13.76 -13.01
N GLY A 91 12.40 -12.70 -12.57
CA GLY A 91 12.76 -11.30 -12.84
C GLY A 91 12.29 -10.80 -14.21
N CYS A 92 11.30 -11.44 -14.83
CA CYS A 92 10.68 -10.95 -16.06
C CYS A 92 9.61 -9.90 -15.75
N THR A 93 9.44 -8.93 -16.65
CA THR A 93 8.27 -8.05 -16.66
C THR A 93 7.16 -8.73 -17.44
N VAL A 94 6.09 -9.19 -16.78
CA VAL A 94 5.05 -10.00 -17.39
C VAL A 94 3.80 -9.17 -17.63
N PHE A 95 3.24 -9.25 -18.82
CA PHE A 95 1.95 -8.68 -19.19
C PHE A 95 0.98 -9.81 -19.53
N ARG A 96 -0.29 -9.62 -19.22
CA ARG A 96 -1.33 -10.62 -19.50
C ARG A 96 -2.20 -10.12 -20.64
N LEU A 97 -2.29 -10.90 -21.74
CA LEU A 97 -3.20 -10.60 -22.82
C LEU A 97 -4.64 -10.84 -22.34
N GLU A 98 -5.52 -9.88 -22.59
CA GLU A 98 -6.95 -10.09 -22.46
C GLU A 98 -7.55 -10.23 -23.85
N TRP A 99 -8.09 -11.42 -24.09
CA TRP A 99 -8.77 -11.68 -25.34
C TRP A 99 -10.07 -10.86 -25.44
N PRO A 100 -10.41 -10.35 -26.63
CA PRO A 100 -11.71 -9.71 -26.84
C PRO A 100 -12.85 -10.74 -26.76
N ASP A 101 -14.06 -10.28 -26.45
CA ASP A 101 -15.22 -11.16 -26.24
C ASP A 101 -15.53 -12.07 -27.45
N CYS A 102 -15.16 -11.64 -28.66
CA CYS A 102 -15.31 -12.45 -29.86
C CYS A 102 -14.51 -13.78 -29.84
N MET A 103 -13.54 -13.91 -28.92
CA MET A 103 -12.76 -15.13 -28.69
C MET A 103 -13.50 -16.16 -27.85
N GLY A 104 -14.82 -16.12 -27.78
CA GLY A 104 -15.64 -17.16 -27.14
C GLY A 104 -16.09 -16.85 -25.73
N ARG A 105 -15.99 -15.59 -25.28
CA ARG A 105 -16.51 -15.19 -23.97
C ARG A 105 -18.02 -15.06 -24.00
N GLU A 106 -18.74 -15.85 -23.19
CA GLU A 106 -20.20 -15.84 -23.10
C GLU A 106 -20.61 -15.37 -21.68
N ASN A 107 -21.52 -14.38 -21.62
CA ASN A 107 -21.98 -13.80 -20.34
C ASN A 107 -20.86 -13.36 -19.38
N GLY A 108 -19.70 -12.96 -19.91
CA GLY A 108 -18.54 -12.56 -19.12
C GLY A 108 -17.65 -13.71 -18.64
N GLU A 109 -17.98 -14.96 -18.95
CA GLU A 109 -17.20 -16.15 -18.57
C GLU A 109 -16.55 -16.80 -19.80
N TRP A 110 -15.35 -17.37 -19.58
CA TRP A 110 -14.65 -18.18 -20.55
C TRP A 110 -15.19 -19.62 -20.55
N PRO A 111 -15.12 -20.35 -21.68
CA PRO A 111 -15.51 -21.75 -21.74
C PRO A 111 -14.70 -22.63 -20.78
N ASP A 112 -15.27 -23.75 -20.40
CA ASP A 112 -14.65 -24.68 -19.44
C ASP A 112 -13.39 -25.35 -19.99
N ASP A 113 -13.34 -25.58 -21.31
CA ASP A 113 -12.21 -26.13 -22.07
C ASP A 113 -12.32 -25.77 -23.56
N HIS A 114 -11.30 -26.11 -24.35
CA HIS A 114 -11.27 -25.92 -25.80
C HIS A 114 -11.55 -24.50 -26.25
N GLY A 115 -10.99 -23.53 -25.54
CA GLY A 115 -11.06 -22.10 -25.89
C GLY A 115 -10.40 -21.81 -27.24
N GLN A 116 -10.69 -20.62 -27.74
CA GLN A 116 -10.00 -20.13 -28.93
C GLN A 116 -8.59 -19.69 -28.58
N ASP A 117 -7.67 -19.86 -29.53
CA ASP A 117 -6.25 -19.63 -29.38
C ASP A 117 -5.73 -18.46 -30.26
N LEU A 118 -4.43 -18.20 -30.23
CA LEU A 118 -3.79 -17.17 -31.05
C LEU A 118 -3.95 -17.45 -32.55
N THR A 119 -3.96 -18.71 -32.94
CA THR A 119 -4.18 -19.14 -34.33
C THR A 119 -5.60 -18.78 -34.77
N ASP A 120 -6.61 -19.02 -33.91
CA ASP A 120 -8.00 -18.59 -34.20
C ASP A 120 -8.09 -17.08 -34.34
N PHE A 121 -7.39 -16.28 -33.53
CA PHE A 121 -7.36 -14.83 -33.63
C PHE A 121 -6.91 -14.37 -35.03
N PHE A 122 -5.80 -14.89 -35.53
CA PHE A 122 -5.26 -14.49 -36.82
C PHE A 122 -6.04 -15.12 -38.00
N VAL A 123 -6.38 -16.40 -37.90
CA VAL A 123 -6.90 -17.18 -39.04
C VAL A 123 -8.44 -17.12 -39.11
N ARG A 124 -9.11 -17.43 -38.00
CA ARG A 124 -10.56 -17.49 -37.91
C ARG A 124 -11.22 -16.10 -37.87
N HIS A 125 -10.68 -15.24 -36.97
CA HIS A 125 -11.18 -13.86 -36.82
C HIS A 125 -10.54 -12.88 -37.80
N ARG A 126 -9.54 -13.32 -38.57
CA ARG A 126 -8.83 -12.52 -39.59
C ARG A 126 -8.29 -11.19 -39.05
N GLN A 127 -7.89 -11.19 -37.80
CA GLN A 127 -7.27 -10.02 -37.18
C GLN A 127 -5.82 -9.89 -37.65
N GLY A 128 -5.30 -8.67 -37.70
CA GLY A 128 -3.91 -8.40 -38.11
C GLY A 128 -2.96 -8.24 -36.94
N VAL A 129 -1.67 -8.08 -37.26
CA VAL A 129 -0.63 -7.81 -36.28
C VAL A 129 -0.87 -6.47 -35.57
N GLY A 130 -1.47 -5.49 -36.24
CA GLY A 130 -1.81 -4.19 -35.65
C GLY A 130 -2.79 -4.32 -34.50
N GLU A 131 -3.86 -5.07 -34.69
CA GLU A 131 -4.87 -5.35 -33.67
C GLU A 131 -4.28 -6.13 -32.48
N PHE A 132 -3.43 -7.12 -32.77
CA PHE A 132 -2.73 -7.88 -31.73
C PHE A 132 -1.81 -6.98 -30.90
N MET A 133 -1.03 -6.12 -31.54
CA MET A 133 -0.14 -5.18 -30.85
C MET A 133 -0.90 -4.12 -30.05
N ALA A 134 -2.09 -3.75 -30.48
CA ALA A 134 -2.99 -2.89 -29.69
C ALA A 134 -3.45 -3.56 -28.40
N LEU A 135 -3.80 -4.86 -28.44
CA LEU A 135 -4.09 -5.65 -27.23
C LEU A 135 -2.88 -5.76 -26.29
N ALA A 136 -1.69 -5.97 -26.87
CA ALA A 136 -0.44 -5.98 -26.10
C ALA A 136 -0.14 -4.63 -25.44
N GLY A 137 -0.38 -3.53 -26.14
CA GLY A 137 -0.27 -2.16 -25.60
C GLY A 137 -1.24 -1.92 -24.44
N ALA A 138 -2.51 -2.33 -24.60
CA ALA A 138 -3.51 -2.23 -23.55
C ALA A 138 -3.14 -3.06 -22.30
N ALA A 139 -2.53 -4.24 -22.49
CA ALA A 139 -2.04 -5.06 -21.39
C ALA A 139 -0.90 -4.35 -20.62
N ARG A 140 0.02 -3.66 -21.32
CA ARG A 140 1.08 -2.84 -20.73
C ARG A 140 0.49 -1.67 -19.93
N GLU A 141 -0.43 -0.90 -20.53
CA GLU A 141 -1.06 0.24 -19.87
C GLU A 141 -1.84 -0.15 -18.61
N ARG A 142 -2.54 -1.29 -18.63
CA ARG A 142 -3.24 -1.80 -17.43
C ARG A 142 -2.27 -2.05 -16.29
N ARG A 143 -1.12 -2.66 -16.59
CA ARG A 143 -0.08 -2.91 -15.58
C ARG A 143 0.53 -1.61 -15.06
N GLU A 144 0.84 -0.66 -15.94
CA GLU A 144 1.38 0.64 -15.53
C GLU A 144 0.39 1.43 -14.67
N LYS A 145 -0.90 1.39 -15.00
CA LYS A 145 -1.97 2.00 -14.21
C LYS A 145 -2.14 1.32 -12.84
N ALA A 146 -2.10 -0.01 -12.78
CA ALA A 146 -2.14 -0.76 -11.52
C ALA A 146 -0.94 -0.42 -10.63
N ALA A 147 0.25 -0.31 -11.21
CA ALA A 147 1.45 0.12 -10.49
C ALA A 147 1.37 1.58 -9.99
N ALA A 148 0.68 2.47 -10.74
CA ALA A 148 0.51 3.88 -10.38
C ALA A 148 -0.63 4.12 -9.37
N SER A 149 -1.68 3.27 -9.36
CA SER A 149 -2.84 3.41 -8.46
C SER A 149 -2.57 2.95 -7.04
N GLY A 150 -1.42 2.32 -6.76
CA GLY A 150 -1.10 1.78 -5.43
C GLY A 150 -2.04 0.65 -4.99
N GLU A 151 -2.92 0.17 -5.88
CA GLU A 151 -3.60 -1.10 -5.65
C GLU A 151 -2.53 -2.20 -5.57
N PRO A 152 -2.55 -3.06 -4.56
CA PRO A 152 -1.62 -4.16 -4.51
C PRO A 152 -1.86 -4.98 -5.79
N GLU A 153 -0.94 -4.92 -6.76
CA GLU A 153 -0.81 -6.02 -7.72
C GLU A 153 -0.99 -7.29 -6.90
N SER A 154 -1.84 -8.22 -7.36
CA SER A 154 -2.04 -9.49 -6.70
C SER A 154 -0.64 -10.02 -6.38
N SER A 155 -0.25 -9.88 -5.12
CA SER A 155 1.13 -9.70 -4.66
C SER A 155 1.94 -10.98 -4.62
N TYR A 156 1.77 -11.80 -5.63
CA TYR A 156 2.51 -13.05 -5.75
C TYR A 156 3.47 -12.99 -6.94
N GLY A 157 4.62 -12.33 -6.76
CA GLY A 157 5.67 -12.70 -7.65
C GLY A 157 6.64 -11.68 -8.21
N VAL A 158 6.85 -10.51 -7.66
CA VAL A 158 8.01 -9.72 -8.05
C VAL A 158 9.12 -9.90 -7.03
N GLY A 159 10.03 -10.82 -7.37
CA GLY A 159 11.40 -10.61 -6.95
C GLY A 159 11.79 -10.98 -5.54
N PHE A 160 11.24 -12.06 -4.92
CA PHE A 160 11.93 -12.62 -3.75
C PHE A 160 13.39 -12.98 -4.10
N MET A 161 13.70 -13.28 -5.36
CA MET A 161 15.06 -13.53 -5.85
C MET A 161 16.02 -12.36 -5.61
N ARG A 162 15.53 -11.11 -5.52
CA ARG A 162 16.35 -9.94 -5.18
C ARG A 162 16.92 -10.01 -3.75
N PHE A 163 16.32 -10.85 -2.89
CA PHE A 163 16.76 -11.05 -1.52
C PHE A 163 17.71 -12.25 -1.37
N PHE A 164 18.13 -12.84 -2.49
CA PHE A 164 19.00 -14.01 -2.51
C PHE A 164 20.22 -13.77 -3.41
N ASP A 165 21.39 -14.13 -2.90
CA ASP A 165 22.60 -14.21 -3.70
C ASP A 165 22.72 -15.63 -4.31
N SER A 166 23.15 -15.71 -5.56
CA SER A 166 23.56 -16.96 -6.18
C SER A 166 25.02 -17.24 -5.86
N GLY A 167 25.27 -18.22 -5.01
CA GLY A 167 26.65 -18.68 -4.73
C GLY A 167 27.29 -19.38 -5.94
N VAL A 168 28.63 -19.57 -5.88
CA VAL A 168 29.45 -20.18 -6.93
C VAL A 168 28.93 -21.54 -7.40
N ASN A 169 28.19 -22.25 -6.56
CA ASN A 169 27.60 -23.59 -6.86
C ASN A 169 26.10 -23.50 -7.26
N GLY A 170 25.59 -22.30 -7.62
CA GLY A 170 24.18 -22.10 -7.98
C GLY A 170 23.18 -22.24 -6.81
N ARG A 171 23.67 -22.38 -5.57
CA ARG A 171 22.82 -22.41 -4.36
C ARG A 171 22.43 -20.99 -3.99
N LEU A 172 21.11 -20.75 -3.88
CA LEU A 172 20.58 -19.48 -3.42
C LEU A 172 20.80 -19.35 -1.91
N SER A 173 21.37 -18.22 -1.49
CA SER A 173 21.56 -17.83 -0.11
C SER A 173 20.74 -16.58 0.19
N PHE A 174 19.84 -16.69 1.16
CA PHE A 174 19.02 -15.56 1.60
C PHE A 174 19.88 -14.51 2.32
N ARG A 175 19.60 -13.24 2.04
CA ARG A 175 20.26 -12.08 2.62
C ARG A 175 19.23 -11.22 3.35
N GLU A 176 19.16 -11.37 4.66
CA GLU A 176 18.24 -10.62 5.53
C GLU A 176 18.35 -9.10 5.29
N LYS A 177 19.57 -8.62 5.05
CA LYS A 177 19.83 -7.20 4.83
C LYS A 177 19.14 -6.65 3.58
N LEU A 178 19.09 -7.42 2.49
CA LEU A 178 18.43 -6.99 1.26
C LEU A 178 16.92 -6.84 1.44
N LEU A 179 16.30 -7.77 2.18
CA LEU A 179 14.88 -7.65 2.53
C LEU A 179 14.65 -6.48 3.50
N ALA A 180 15.54 -6.29 4.49
CA ALA A 180 15.43 -5.19 5.43
C ALA A 180 15.55 -3.83 4.73
N ASP A 181 16.50 -3.66 3.82
CA ASP A 181 16.66 -2.44 3.03
C ASP A 181 15.43 -2.16 2.17
N TRP A 182 14.91 -3.19 1.51
CA TRP A 182 13.70 -3.06 0.70
C TRP A 182 12.48 -2.65 1.55
N LEU A 183 12.30 -3.25 2.72
CA LEU A 183 11.22 -2.88 3.65
C LEU A 183 11.36 -1.44 4.12
N ALA A 184 12.57 -1.00 4.48
CA ALA A 184 12.83 0.37 4.93
C ALA A 184 12.61 1.41 3.81
N GLU A 185 12.89 1.05 2.56
CA GLU A 185 12.66 1.91 1.39
C GLU A 185 11.18 2.05 1.05
N HIS A 186 10.45 0.92 1.04
CA HIS A 186 9.03 0.90 0.64
C HIS A 186 8.08 1.33 1.76
N PHE A 187 8.49 1.14 3.00
CA PHE A 187 7.75 1.54 4.18
C PHE A 187 8.64 2.41 5.06
N PRO A 188 8.77 3.71 4.77
CA PRO A 188 9.53 4.60 5.64
C PRO A 188 8.95 4.56 7.05
N MET A 189 9.76 4.21 8.02
CA MET A 189 9.32 3.94 9.39
C MET A 189 10.29 4.49 10.41
N LEU A 190 9.82 4.58 11.65
CA LEU A 190 10.55 5.03 12.80
C LEU A 190 10.26 4.10 13.99
N TYR A 191 11.28 3.60 14.64
CA TYR A 191 11.16 2.79 15.84
C TYR A 191 11.57 3.59 17.06
N HIS A 192 10.63 3.74 17.99
CA HIS A 192 10.87 4.43 19.27
C HIS A 192 11.33 3.40 20.30
N ASP A 193 12.65 3.36 20.54
CA ASP A 193 13.30 2.32 21.32
C ASP A 193 12.77 2.23 22.76
N GLU A 194 12.51 3.37 23.41
CA GLU A 194 12.06 3.40 24.81
C GLU A 194 10.67 2.78 25.00
N SER A 195 9.74 3.03 24.09
CA SER A 195 8.37 2.47 24.17
C SER A 195 8.20 1.15 23.43
N GLY A 196 9.18 0.76 22.60
CA GLY A 196 9.06 -0.40 21.72
C GLY A 196 8.01 -0.24 20.61
N GLN A 197 7.56 1.00 20.36
CA GLN A 197 6.54 1.28 19.36
C GLN A 197 7.16 1.57 17.99
N LEU A 198 6.69 0.89 16.97
CA LEU A 198 6.99 1.16 15.57
C LEU A 198 5.95 2.14 15.01
N TYR A 199 6.41 3.07 14.19
CA TYR A 199 5.59 4.03 13.45
C TYR A 199 5.91 3.95 11.97
N ARG A 200 4.89 4.12 11.12
CA ARG A 200 5.03 4.17 9.68
C ARG A 200 4.66 5.56 9.16
N TRP A 201 5.46 6.08 8.24
CA TRP A 201 5.17 7.34 7.54
C TRP A 201 4.06 7.15 6.50
N GLU A 202 2.94 7.84 6.69
CA GLU A 202 1.77 7.80 5.79
C GLU A 202 1.73 9.00 4.82
N GLY A 203 2.91 9.53 4.47
CA GLY A 203 3.03 10.69 3.58
C GLY A 203 2.75 12.03 4.23
N ARG A 204 2.20 12.07 5.45
CA ARG A 204 1.84 13.28 6.19
C ARG A 204 2.35 13.29 7.62
N PHE A 205 2.27 12.16 8.31
CA PHE A 205 2.71 11.98 9.69
C PHE A 205 3.01 10.51 9.96
N PHE A 206 3.58 10.21 11.10
CA PHE A 206 3.89 8.85 11.53
C PHE A 206 2.70 8.24 12.28
N GLU A 207 2.08 7.21 11.71
CA GLU A 207 1.04 6.43 12.38
C GLU A 207 1.64 5.24 13.15
N PRO A 208 1.09 4.88 14.33
CA PRO A 208 1.47 3.64 15.00
C PRO A 208 1.29 2.43 14.07
N TRP A 209 2.33 1.63 13.98
CA TRP A 209 2.35 0.42 13.19
C TRP A 209 2.84 -0.74 14.07
N SER A 210 2.32 -1.96 13.88
CA SER A 210 2.76 -3.08 14.69
C SER A 210 3.90 -3.85 14.01
N VAL A 211 4.72 -4.52 14.81
CA VAL A 211 5.76 -5.41 14.29
C VAL A 211 5.14 -6.58 13.51
N GLU A 212 3.94 -7.00 13.89
CA GLU A 212 3.18 -8.03 13.18
C GLU A 212 2.75 -7.57 11.78
N GLN A 213 2.39 -6.30 11.63
CA GLN A 213 2.11 -5.71 10.30
C GLN A 213 3.38 -5.66 9.46
N LEU A 214 4.52 -5.26 10.02
CA LEU A 214 5.81 -5.33 9.34
C LEU A 214 6.17 -6.75 8.91
N LYS A 215 5.98 -7.75 9.78
CA LYS A 215 6.19 -9.16 9.44
C LYS A 215 5.29 -9.62 8.30
N ARG A 216 4.05 -9.16 8.27
CA ARG A 216 3.12 -9.46 7.18
C ARG A 216 3.65 -8.95 5.83
N GLU A 217 4.17 -7.72 5.78
CA GLU A 217 4.78 -7.18 4.56
C GLU A 217 6.03 -7.98 4.14
N ALA A 218 6.85 -8.40 5.11
CA ALA A 218 7.99 -9.27 4.85
C ALA A 218 7.57 -10.65 4.30
N ILE A 219 6.48 -11.24 4.81
CA ILE A 219 5.92 -12.50 4.29
C ILE A 219 5.41 -12.31 2.86
N ILE A 220 4.71 -11.21 2.59
CA ILE A 220 4.22 -10.88 1.26
C ILE A 220 5.40 -10.73 0.28
N ALA A 221 6.46 -10.03 0.66
CA ALA A 221 7.64 -9.82 -0.16
C ALA A 221 8.42 -11.13 -0.47
N LEU A 222 8.44 -12.06 0.48
CA LEU A 222 9.12 -13.35 0.33
C LEU A 222 8.25 -14.40 -0.38
N GLY A 223 6.94 -14.29 -0.34
CA GLY A 223 6.01 -15.26 -0.89
C GLY A 223 6.25 -16.67 -0.31
N ASP A 224 6.34 -17.68 -1.18
CA ASP A 224 6.54 -19.10 -0.79
C ASP A 224 7.90 -19.37 -0.09
N GLU A 225 8.86 -18.44 -0.19
CA GLU A 225 10.16 -18.55 0.48
C GLU A 225 10.14 -17.97 1.91
N ALA A 226 8.98 -17.51 2.38
CA ALA A 226 8.82 -16.99 3.74
C ALA A 226 8.99 -18.11 4.77
N THR A 227 9.94 -17.93 5.67
CA THR A 227 10.10 -18.75 6.87
C THR A 227 10.18 -17.84 8.09
N ALA A 228 9.78 -18.34 9.25
CA ALA A 228 9.83 -17.56 10.49
C ALA A 228 11.23 -16.99 10.76
N SER A 229 12.28 -17.74 10.48
CA SER A 229 13.68 -17.28 10.66
C SER A 229 14.00 -16.10 9.74
N ARG A 230 13.70 -16.20 8.44
CA ARG A 230 13.97 -15.14 7.45
C ARG A 230 13.20 -13.86 7.76
N VAL A 231 11.92 -14.00 8.08
CA VAL A 231 11.05 -12.88 8.41
C VAL A 231 11.53 -12.18 9.69
N ASN A 232 11.77 -12.94 10.76
CA ASN A 232 12.22 -12.36 12.03
C ASN A 232 13.61 -11.73 11.92
N GLY A 233 14.55 -12.35 11.20
CA GLY A 233 15.89 -11.82 10.96
C GLY A 233 15.84 -10.46 10.22
N ALA A 234 15.12 -10.40 9.11
CA ALA A 234 14.96 -9.16 8.36
C ALA A 234 14.23 -8.08 9.18
N CYS A 235 13.14 -8.41 9.87
CA CYS A 235 12.41 -7.44 10.69
C CYS A 235 13.27 -6.90 11.84
N SER A 236 14.11 -7.73 12.48
CA SER A 236 15.04 -7.27 13.51
C SER A 236 16.04 -6.25 12.96
N LEU A 237 16.56 -6.46 11.77
CA LEU A 237 17.44 -5.51 11.09
C LEU A 237 16.70 -4.21 10.74
N VAL A 238 15.44 -4.31 10.28
CA VAL A 238 14.60 -3.12 9.99
C VAL A 238 14.42 -2.27 11.24
N LEU A 239 14.06 -2.87 12.38
CA LEU A 239 13.88 -2.13 13.63
C LEU A 239 15.15 -1.39 14.04
N ALA A 240 16.31 -2.04 13.90
CA ALA A 240 17.60 -1.39 14.17
C ALA A 240 17.91 -0.25 13.19
N LEU A 241 17.54 -0.37 11.91
CA LEU A 241 17.73 0.68 10.90
C LEU A 241 16.74 1.84 11.08
N ALA A 242 15.54 1.54 11.57
CA ALA A 242 14.47 2.51 11.79
C ALA A 242 14.53 3.16 13.18
N SER A 243 15.52 2.82 14.02
CA SER A 243 15.70 3.39 15.35
C SER A 243 15.74 4.92 15.28
N MET A 244 15.08 5.55 16.24
CA MET A 244 14.94 7.00 16.28
C MET A 244 16.32 7.68 16.43
N PRO A 245 16.58 8.81 15.75
CA PRO A 245 17.83 9.53 15.88
C PRO A 245 18.08 9.96 17.33
N SER A 246 19.30 9.75 17.83
CA SER A 246 19.68 10.13 19.19
C SER A 246 19.40 11.61 19.47
N GLY A 247 18.81 11.90 20.62
CA GLY A 247 18.52 13.27 21.06
C GLY A 247 17.31 13.92 20.37
N ARG A 248 16.54 13.15 19.60
CA ARG A 248 15.27 13.59 19.06
C ARG A 248 14.12 12.88 19.78
N GLU A 249 13.00 13.55 19.87
CA GLU A 249 11.75 13.00 20.39
C GLU A 249 10.64 13.11 19.35
N LEU A 250 9.65 12.23 19.47
CA LEU A 250 8.46 12.32 18.62
C LEU A 250 7.71 13.61 18.95
N ASP A 251 7.32 14.33 17.91
CA ASP A 251 6.59 15.61 18.03
C ASP A 251 7.40 16.66 18.80
N ASP A 252 8.73 16.71 18.70
CA ASP A 252 9.63 17.60 19.45
C ASP A 252 9.53 19.08 19.07
N ARG A 253 8.84 19.42 18.01
CA ARG A 253 8.64 20.80 17.55
C ARG A 253 7.28 21.31 18.02
N GLU A 254 7.22 21.78 19.26
CA GLU A 254 5.97 22.21 19.93
C GLU A 254 5.24 23.36 19.23
N ASP A 255 5.98 24.26 18.55
CA ASP A 255 5.41 25.37 17.81
C ASP A 255 4.76 24.97 16.47
N TRP A 256 4.88 23.71 16.05
CA TRP A 256 4.39 23.22 14.78
C TRP A 256 3.23 22.26 14.94
N ALA A 257 2.19 22.50 14.16
CA ALA A 257 1.02 21.60 14.05
C ALA A 257 1.01 20.90 12.69
N CYS A 258 0.83 19.59 12.70
CA CYS A 258 0.56 18.84 11.48
C CYS A 258 -0.92 18.91 11.16
N LEU A 259 -1.26 19.49 10.01
CA LEU A 259 -2.62 19.69 9.51
C LEU A 259 -2.93 18.71 8.35
N GLU A 260 -4.14 18.73 7.80
CA GLU A 260 -4.52 17.88 6.68
C GLU A 260 -3.69 18.17 5.42
N ASN A 261 -3.26 19.39 5.20
CA ASN A 261 -2.59 19.84 3.98
C ASN A 261 -1.14 20.31 4.15
N GLY A 262 -0.57 20.23 5.35
CA GLY A 262 0.83 20.62 5.58
C GLY A 262 1.15 20.84 7.06
N MET A 263 2.33 21.39 7.31
CA MET A 263 2.82 21.78 8.63
C MET A 263 2.64 23.29 8.81
N LEU A 264 2.04 23.72 9.93
CA LEU A 264 1.83 25.12 10.27
C LEU A 264 2.61 25.47 11.53
N ASN A 265 3.45 26.50 11.47
CA ASN A 265 4.03 27.10 12.65
C ASN A 265 2.97 28.00 13.32
N LEU A 266 2.62 27.67 14.57
CA LEU A 266 1.54 28.35 15.30
C LEU A 266 1.93 29.77 15.76
N ARG A 267 3.24 30.11 15.79
CA ARG A 267 3.70 31.44 16.18
C ARG A 267 3.91 32.36 14.99
N THR A 268 4.53 31.85 13.93
CA THR A 268 4.89 32.66 12.75
C THR A 268 3.87 32.60 11.64
N LEU A 269 2.92 31.65 11.69
CA LEU A 269 1.98 31.30 10.64
C LEU A 269 2.65 30.82 9.34
N GLU A 270 3.92 30.44 9.42
CA GLU A 270 4.62 29.81 8.32
C GLU A 270 3.99 28.46 8.01
N PHE A 271 3.72 28.21 6.73
CA PHE A 271 3.09 26.99 6.26
C PHE A 271 3.96 26.30 5.20
N ILE A 272 4.29 25.05 5.43
CA ILE A 272 5.14 24.25 4.55
C ILE A 272 4.49 22.88 4.27
N PRO A 273 4.90 22.17 3.20
CA PRO A 273 4.50 20.80 2.97
C PRO A 273 4.82 19.88 4.15
N HIS A 274 4.14 18.73 4.23
CA HIS A 274 4.46 17.71 5.22
C HIS A 274 5.90 17.23 5.05
N ASP A 275 6.60 17.09 6.16
CA ASP A 275 7.99 16.63 6.18
C ASP A 275 8.18 15.64 7.34
N ARG A 276 8.75 14.49 7.03
CA ARG A 276 9.02 13.42 8.00
C ARG A 276 10.01 13.83 9.10
N ASP A 277 10.88 14.81 8.82
CA ASP A 277 11.86 15.29 9.79
C ASP A 277 11.24 16.02 10.98
N PHE A 278 9.93 16.33 10.92
CA PHE A 278 9.17 16.82 12.07
C PHE A 278 8.80 15.73 13.07
N LEU A 279 8.98 14.46 12.73
CA LEU A 279 8.64 13.31 13.57
C LEU A 279 7.20 13.39 14.14
N ALA A 280 6.29 14.02 13.39
CA ALA A 280 4.93 14.26 13.82
C ALA A 280 4.14 12.96 13.89
N THR A 281 3.53 12.66 15.05
CA THR A 281 2.64 11.49 15.25
C THR A 281 1.19 11.90 15.44
N VAL A 282 0.94 13.20 15.63
CA VAL A 282 -0.39 13.79 15.79
C VAL A 282 -0.71 14.65 14.59
N LYS A 283 -1.83 14.37 13.93
CA LYS A 283 -2.36 15.17 12.82
C LYS A 283 -3.74 15.71 13.20
N LEU A 284 -3.89 17.04 13.13
CA LEU A 284 -5.16 17.70 13.37
C LEU A 284 -6.12 17.55 12.17
N GLY A 285 -7.42 17.52 12.45
CA GLY A 285 -8.47 17.41 11.44
C GLY A 285 -8.81 18.72 10.74
N VAL A 286 -7.83 19.62 10.55
CA VAL A 286 -8.02 20.97 9.98
C VAL A 286 -7.16 21.17 8.74
N THR A 287 -7.66 22.00 7.82
CA THR A 287 -6.96 22.46 6.63
C THR A 287 -6.61 23.92 6.77
N TRP A 288 -5.37 24.31 6.52
CA TRP A 288 -4.96 25.70 6.48
C TRP A 288 -5.36 26.37 5.17
N HIS A 289 -6.10 27.47 5.26
CA HIS A 289 -6.57 28.25 4.12
C HIS A 289 -5.87 29.63 4.00
N GLY A 290 -4.74 29.80 4.69
CA GLY A 290 -4.03 31.07 4.75
C GLY A 290 -4.58 32.00 5.85
N GLU A 291 -4.05 33.20 5.88
CA GLU A 291 -4.36 34.19 6.92
C GLU A 291 -5.81 34.72 6.88
N LYS A 292 -6.51 34.55 5.78
CA LYS A 292 -7.89 35.01 5.59
C LYS A 292 -8.83 33.84 5.30
N PRO A 293 -9.08 32.95 6.27
CA PRO A 293 -10.00 31.83 6.08
C PRO A 293 -11.45 32.33 5.91
N PRO A 294 -12.31 31.57 5.25
CA PRO A 294 -13.73 31.89 5.15
C PRO A 294 -14.37 31.90 6.55
N LYS A 295 -15.25 32.87 6.78
CA LYS A 295 -15.97 32.96 8.06
C LYS A 295 -16.86 31.75 8.27
N PRO A 296 -16.81 31.11 9.43
CA PRO A 296 -17.63 29.93 9.75
C PRO A 296 -19.03 30.39 10.22
N GLU A 297 -19.84 30.99 9.32
CA GLU A 297 -21.10 31.65 9.64
C GLU A 297 -22.10 30.77 10.41
N ARG A 298 -22.19 29.49 10.04
CA ARG A 298 -23.06 28.51 10.72
C ARG A 298 -22.64 28.28 12.18
N TRP A 299 -21.34 28.22 12.42
CA TRP A 299 -20.77 28.05 13.74
C TRP A 299 -21.00 29.30 14.60
N LEU A 300 -20.74 30.47 14.06
CA LEU A 300 -20.94 31.73 14.77
C LEU A 300 -22.41 31.96 15.11
N ARG A 301 -23.34 31.64 14.20
CA ARG A 301 -24.78 31.69 14.48
C ARG A 301 -25.17 30.73 15.59
N PHE A 302 -24.73 29.48 15.52
CA PHE A 302 -24.97 28.46 16.54
C PHE A 302 -24.49 28.93 17.93
N LEU A 303 -23.29 29.49 18.02
CA LEU A 303 -22.77 30.03 19.28
C LEU A 303 -23.61 31.19 19.78
N GLY A 304 -24.02 32.14 18.94
CA GLY A 304 -24.88 33.27 19.30
C GLY A 304 -26.25 32.83 19.81
N GLU A 305 -26.82 31.74 19.25
CA GLU A 305 -28.11 31.19 19.69
C GLU A 305 -28.00 30.38 21.01
N THR A 306 -26.86 29.71 21.21
CA THR A 306 -26.70 28.74 22.31
C THR A 306 -26.03 29.36 23.54
N VAL A 307 -24.92 30.05 23.35
CA VAL A 307 -24.11 30.61 24.45
C VAL A 307 -24.51 32.03 24.78
N GLN A 308 -24.89 32.83 23.78
CA GLN A 308 -25.42 34.21 23.87
C GLN A 308 -24.45 35.25 24.43
N THR A 309 -23.54 34.94 25.34
CA THR A 309 -22.60 35.84 25.99
C THR A 309 -21.31 35.94 25.20
N PRO A 310 -20.94 37.09 24.62
CA PRO A 310 -19.76 37.23 23.75
C PRO A 310 -18.45 36.82 24.43
N GLU A 311 -18.29 37.15 25.73
CA GLU A 311 -17.09 36.81 26.51
C GLU A 311 -16.94 35.29 26.65
N VAL A 312 -18.04 34.58 26.88
CA VAL A 312 -18.05 33.10 26.99
C VAL A 312 -17.77 32.48 25.63
N ILE A 313 -18.31 33.06 24.54
CA ILE A 313 -17.98 32.60 23.17
C ILE A 313 -16.48 32.74 22.91
N MET A 314 -15.88 33.86 23.29
CA MET A 314 -14.45 34.10 23.12
C MET A 314 -13.60 33.08 23.94
N GLN A 315 -13.95 32.86 25.22
CA GLN A 315 -13.29 31.87 26.07
C GLN A 315 -13.40 30.46 25.48
N LEU A 316 -14.57 30.10 24.93
CA LEU A 316 -14.76 28.81 24.27
C LEU A 316 -13.87 28.68 23.03
N GLN A 317 -13.76 29.72 22.21
CA GLN A 317 -12.90 29.74 21.04
C GLN A 317 -11.41 29.62 21.42
N GLU A 318 -10.99 30.35 22.46
CA GLU A 318 -9.62 30.24 22.99
C GLU A 318 -9.32 28.82 23.50
N PHE A 319 -10.26 28.23 24.24
CA PHE A 319 -10.08 26.86 24.73
C PHE A 319 -10.04 25.84 23.59
N ILE A 320 -10.85 25.99 22.55
CA ILE A 320 -10.80 25.17 21.34
C ILE A 320 -9.43 25.31 20.67
N GLY A 321 -8.93 26.54 20.50
CA GLY A 321 -7.59 26.80 19.99
C GLY A 321 -6.50 26.13 20.83
N TYR A 322 -6.57 26.31 22.15
CA TYR A 322 -5.65 25.68 23.10
C TYR A 322 -5.66 24.14 22.98
N SER A 323 -6.83 23.53 22.83
CA SER A 323 -6.94 22.07 22.69
C SER A 323 -6.31 21.51 21.40
N MET A 324 -6.01 22.35 20.42
CA MET A 324 -5.30 21.99 19.19
C MET A 324 -3.78 22.16 19.32
N THR A 325 -3.29 22.73 20.41
CA THR A 325 -1.86 22.79 20.74
C THR A 325 -1.47 21.61 21.64
N ARG A 326 -0.17 21.38 21.78
CA ARG A 326 0.37 20.38 22.71
C ARG A 326 0.78 21.01 24.05
N ASP A 327 0.55 22.30 24.18
CA ASP A 327 0.84 23.05 25.40
C ASP A 327 -0.16 22.66 26.51
N THR A 328 0.37 22.19 27.64
CA THR A 328 -0.40 21.85 28.84
C THR A 328 -0.12 22.80 30.00
N THR A 329 0.70 23.83 29.79
CA THR A 329 1.18 24.73 30.86
C THR A 329 0.09 25.50 31.57
N MET A 330 -1.03 25.76 30.87
CA MET A 330 -2.17 26.48 31.47
C MET A 330 -2.92 25.64 32.50
N GLY A 331 -2.83 24.30 32.48
CA GLY A 331 -3.50 23.43 33.44
C GLY A 331 -5.02 23.64 33.52
N LYS A 332 -5.69 23.88 32.39
CA LYS A 332 -7.12 24.20 32.33
C LYS A 332 -7.94 23.04 31.79
N ALA A 333 -9.14 22.91 32.31
CA ALA A 333 -10.19 22.04 31.79
C ALA A 333 -11.44 22.84 31.49
N LEU A 334 -12.17 22.42 30.45
CA LEU A 334 -13.46 23.01 30.10
C LEU A 334 -14.60 22.19 30.68
N LEU A 335 -15.44 22.84 31.50
CA LEU A 335 -16.66 22.25 32.02
C LEU A 335 -17.87 22.88 31.32
N LEU A 336 -18.61 22.05 30.57
CA LEU A 336 -19.84 22.49 29.88
C LEU A 336 -21.05 22.13 30.74
N LEU A 337 -21.67 23.16 31.31
CA LEU A 337 -22.88 23.06 32.13
C LEU A 337 -24.10 23.59 31.38
N GLY A 338 -25.25 22.98 31.57
CA GLY A 338 -26.51 23.45 31.01
C GLY A 338 -27.58 22.36 31.00
N PRO A 339 -28.85 22.73 30.80
CA PRO A 339 -29.96 21.79 30.67
C PRO A 339 -29.80 20.90 29.45
N GLY A 340 -30.54 19.83 29.33
CA GLY A 340 -30.53 18.95 28.18
C GLY A 340 -30.81 19.65 26.86
N ALA A 341 -30.29 19.15 25.73
CA ALA A 341 -30.52 19.67 24.38
C ALA A 341 -30.01 21.12 24.09
N ASP A 342 -29.05 21.60 24.83
CA ASP A 342 -28.48 22.95 24.76
C ASP A 342 -27.18 23.06 23.91
N GLY A 343 -26.89 22.10 23.08
CA GLY A 343 -25.77 22.17 22.14
C GLY A 343 -24.40 21.69 22.65
N LYS A 344 -24.21 21.30 23.94
CA LYS A 344 -22.94 20.81 24.50
C LYS A 344 -22.30 19.72 23.64
N SER A 345 -23.09 18.72 23.27
CA SER A 345 -22.62 17.61 22.43
C SER A 345 -22.14 18.06 21.03
N LYS A 346 -22.70 19.15 20.49
CA LYS A 346 -22.24 19.72 19.22
C LYS A 346 -20.89 20.41 19.37
N VAL A 347 -20.68 21.16 20.45
CA VAL A 347 -19.36 21.76 20.76
C VAL A 347 -18.31 20.66 20.87
N ILE A 348 -18.56 19.63 21.65
CA ILE A 348 -17.65 18.48 21.81
C ILE A 348 -17.38 17.78 20.48
N SER A 349 -18.42 17.57 19.66
CA SER A 349 -18.26 16.95 18.34
C SER A 349 -17.36 17.78 17.42
N ILE A 350 -17.48 19.09 17.44
CA ILE A 350 -16.62 19.99 16.66
C ILE A 350 -15.19 19.97 17.20
N MET A 351 -14.98 20.04 18.51
CA MET A 351 -13.65 19.92 19.11
C MET A 351 -12.96 18.62 18.71
N ARG A 352 -13.66 17.49 18.78
CA ARG A 352 -13.14 16.18 18.33
C ARG A 352 -12.80 16.17 16.84
N ALA A 353 -13.60 16.83 16.01
CA ALA A 353 -13.33 16.92 14.58
C ALA A 353 -12.09 17.77 14.30
N LEU A 354 -11.92 18.89 14.97
CA LEU A 354 -10.76 19.79 14.83
C LEU A 354 -9.47 19.13 15.31
N VAL A 355 -9.49 18.53 16.49
CA VAL A 355 -8.34 17.83 17.08
C VAL A 355 -8.01 16.54 16.29
N GLY A 356 -9.01 15.94 15.66
CA GLY A 356 -8.92 14.64 15.02
C GLY A 356 -9.37 13.51 15.96
N GLN A 357 -10.26 12.67 15.48
CA GLN A 357 -10.89 11.62 16.30
C GLN A 357 -9.89 10.67 16.94
N LYS A 358 -8.81 10.30 16.24
CA LYS A 358 -7.74 9.42 16.73
C LYS A 358 -6.94 10.05 17.88
N ASN A 359 -6.92 11.38 17.99
CA ASN A 359 -6.19 12.13 19.00
C ASN A 359 -7.04 12.41 20.26
N CYS A 360 -8.26 11.87 20.31
CA CYS A 360 -9.18 12.03 21.43
C CYS A 360 -9.27 10.74 22.25
N SER A 361 -9.52 10.91 23.56
CA SER A 361 -9.89 9.85 24.50
C SER A 361 -11.22 10.18 25.16
N ALA A 362 -11.76 9.23 25.93
CA ALA A 362 -13.04 9.37 26.61
C ALA A 362 -12.97 8.76 28.04
N VAL A 363 -11.88 9.07 28.76
CA VAL A 363 -11.69 8.60 30.12
C VAL A 363 -12.46 9.52 31.08
N THR A 364 -13.33 8.93 31.90
CA THR A 364 -14.06 9.66 32.93
C THR A 364 -13.13 10.06 34.07
N ILE A 365 -13.54 11.03 34.91
CA ILE A 365 -12.75 11.44 36.07
C ILE A 365 -12.49 10.26 37.00
N ALA A 366 -13.50 9.43 37.31
CA ALA A 366 -13.34 8.21 38.07
C ALA A 366 -12.40 7.18 37.39
N GLY A 367 -12.44 7.11 36.05
CA GLY A 367 -11.56 6.26 35.28
C GLY A 367 -10.08 6.69 35.32
N LEU A 368 -9.77 7.91 35.75
CA LEU A 368 -8.38 8.37 35.93
C LEU A 368 -7.66 7.67 37.11
N GLU A 369 -8.39 7.08 38.03
CA GLU A 369 -7.80 6.26 39.11
C GLU A 369 -7.29 4.90 38.60
N ASP A 370 -7.91 4.37 37.54
CA ASP A 370 -7.53 3.09 36.93
C ASP A 370 -6.32 3.25 36.00
N GLN A 371 -5.24 2.51 36.25
CA GLN A 371 -4.02 2.58 35.47
C GLN A 371 -4.20 2.18 34.00
N PHE A 372 -5.12 1.26 33.70
CA PHE A 372 -5.37 0.80 32.32
C PHE A 372 -6.17 1.85 31.55
N GLN A 373 -7.14 2.51 32.19
CA GLN A 373 -7.85 3.62 31.55
C GLN A 373 -6.94 4.82 31.36
N ARG A 374 -6.06 5.16 32.32
CA ARG A 374 -5.06 6.21 32.15
C ARG A 374 -4.12 5.94 30.98
N ALA A 375 -3.75 4.70 30.71
CA ALA A 375 -2.90 4.34 29.57
C ALA A 375 -3.52 4.79 28.24
N SER A 376 -4.87 4.86 28.13
CA SER A 376 -5.55 5.35 26.94
C SER A 376 -5.43 6.85 26.70
N LEU A 377 -4.93 7.63 27.69
CA LEU A 377 -4.61 9.05 27.56
C LEU A 377 -3.25 9.29 26.86
N PHE A 378 -2.42 8.27 26.80
CA PHE A 378 -1.07 8.41 26.24
C PHE A 378 -1.16 8.96 24.80
N ARG A 379 -0.47 10.06 24.56
CA ARG A 379 -0.44 10.78 23.28
C ARG A 379 -1.80 11.24 22.76
N LYS A 380 -2.77 11.46 23.66
CA LYS A 380 -4.03 12.12 23.30
C LYS A 380 -3.95 13.61 23.56
N MET A 381 -4.50 14.38 22.62
CA MET A 381 -4.56 15.85 22.68
C MET A 381 -5.76 16.32 23.49
N LEU A 382 -6.86 15.58 23.44
CA LEU A 382 -8.11 15.94 24.08
C LEU A 382 -8.73 14.72 24.77
N ASN A 383 -9.00 14.83 26.06
CA ASN A 383 -9.83 13.89 26.77
C ASN A 383 -11.23 14.48 26.98
N VAL A 384 -12.26 13.74 26.61
CA VAL A 384 -13.65 14.18 26.78
C VAL A 384 -14.36 13.18 27.70
N GLY A 385 -14.43 13.49 28.98
CA GLY A 385 -15.25 12.76 29.95
C GLY A 385 -16.73 13.04 29.70
N ALA A 386 -17.54 11.99 29.53
CA ALA A 386 -18.98 12.12 29.52
C ALA A 386 -19.48 12.07 30.97
N GLU A 387 -20.42 12.90 31.32
CA GLU A 387 -21.16 12.99 32.60
C GLU A 387 -20.31 12.92 33.88
N LEU A 388 -20.28 14.04 34.60
CA LEU A 388 -19.86 14.06 36.00
C LEU A 388 -20.99 13.47 36.84
N SER A 389 -20.79 12.28 37.40
CA SER A 389 -21.70 11.77 38.45
C SER A 389 -21.56 12.68 39.68
N ALA A 390 -22.67 12.92 40.39
CA ALA A 390 -22.66 13.75 41.60
C ALA A 390 -21.68 13.22 42.69
N GLU A 391 -21.29 11.95 42.63
CA GLU A 391 -20.32 11.34 43.53
C GLU A 391 -18.85 11.74 43.20
N ALA A 392 -18.55 12.02 41.94
CA ALA A 392 -17.17 12.44 41.53
C ALA A 392 -16.83 13.88 41.93
N THR A 393 -17.79 14.69 42.35
CA THR A 393 -17.60 16.06 42.81
C THR A 393 -17.33 16.19 44.31
N ASN A 394 -17.44 15.11 45.08
CA ASN A 394 -17.31 15.12 46.53
C ASN A 394 -16.04 14.46 47.09
N SER A 395 -15.11 14.00 46.25
CA SER A 395 -13.77 13.58 46.67
C SER A 395 -12.84 14.79 46.77
N GLU A 396 -12.69 15.33 48.00
CA GLU A 396 -11.63 16.28 48.38
C GLU A 396 -10.25 15.62 48.29
#